data_0dec12a100d11bba13f0a2c3555bda22
#
_entry.id   0dec12a100d11bba13f0a2c3555bda22
#
_cell.length_a   1.000
_cell.length_b   1.000
_cell.length_c   1.000
_cell.angle_alpha   90.00
_cell.angle_beta   90.00
_cell.angle_gamma   90.00
#
_symmetry.space_group_name_H-M   'P 1'
#
loop_
_entity.id
_entity.type
_entity.pdbx_description
1 polymer ?
#
loop_
_entity_poly.entity_id
_entity_poly.type
_entity_poly.pdbx_seq_one_letter_code
_entity_poly.pdbx_strand_id
1 'polypeptide(L)'
;VSDRRWRDGAEDRITAVLRDAADRSSASDELAAHIDDWPTRYHFGRARTNLLHPLRLGTGVRILDVGAGSGVNSRWAAEQGASVVAVEGDALRAEAAALRCEDLDVEVRHGSATDVVDDNGFDLVLCIGVLEYAGNEPDRFLAHLAGLVRPGGALVVAIENRFGLAYWLQADEDHLGLPFVGLEGYPPVAATGATATVRTFSRPELAGHLTAAGLTAQRWYQPFPDYKLPTTVLTDRCYDQPDAVDLVDQLVGPPIDRSRMGGRVSADERAIHRQVVGAGHGADMANSFLVVAATDDTALDRRSDGDALAWRFTGDRRRAHLRVRRLTDDGVRRIDRRATHPVDTATGDGRWLVLRSPGGATDDYTPGPNLEQVALDRIRAGDLTGVRVVLAAWSAVADRGAVHRTVSDAEAHPFLSAGSRTVLPGDHLDLGLDNLVGPVDRPDELRFVDDEWEATGGVDRHLVAVRTCWKLAAALVAGGTRHPWPPSTTVDRLADKLCA
;
A
#
# COMPACT_ATOMS: atom_id res chain seq x y z
N VAL A 1 24.94 16.47 -18.87
CA VAL A 1 23.53 16.15 -18.61
C VAL A 1 23.15 16.89 -17.34
N SER A 2 22.21 17.86 -17.40
CA SER A 2 21.94 18.74 -16.27
C SER A 2 21.37 17.93 -15.08
N ASP A 3 21.97 18.08 -13.92
CA ASP A 3 21.67 17.52 -12.58
C ASP A 3 20.21 17.70 -12.08
N ARG A 4 19.37 18.40 -12.83
CA ARG A 4 18.03 18.83 -12.36
C ARG A 4 16.89 17.86 -12.67
N ARG A 5 17.12 16.75 -13.37
CA ARG A 5 16.01 15.87 -13.84
C ARG A 5 15.34 15.06 -12.74
N TRP A 6 15.99 14.90 -11.60
CA TRP A 6 15.59 14.02 -10.53
C TRP A 6 15.04 14.73 -9.29
N ARG A 7 15.11 16.06 -9.27
CA ARG A 7 14.76 16.88 -8.11
C ARG A 7 13.27 17.17 -8.08
N ASP A 8 12.66 16.97 -6.90
CA ASP A 8 11.29 17.41 -6.63
C ASP A 8 11.24 18.82 -5.99
N GLY A 9 12.41 19.41 -5.70
CA GLY A 9 12.56 20.76 -5.16
C GLY A 9 12.53 20.82 -3.63
N ALA A 10 12.45 19.68 -2.95
CA ALA A 10 12.43 19.61 -1.48
C ALA A 10 13.76 19.12 -0.88
N GLU A 11 14.79 18.85 -1.69
CA GLU A 11 16.03 18.20 -1.25
C GLU A 11 16.71 18.94 -0.10
N ASP A 12 16.82 20.28 -0.16
CA ASP A 12 17.40 21.08 0.93
C ASP A 12 16.61 20.93 2.23
N ARG A 13 15.25 20.96 2.16
CA ARG A 13 14.37 20.78 3.30
C ARG A 13 14.49 19.36 3.87
N ILE A 14 14.47 18.34 3.02
CA ILE A 14 14.64 16.93 3.42
C ILE A 14 15.96 16.74 4.16
N THR A 15 17.06 17.26 3.59
CA THR A 15 18.40 17.18 4.17
C THR A 15 18.49 17.90 5.52
N ALA A 16 17.87 19.08 5.64
CA ALA A 16 17.84 19.84 6.90
C ALA A 16 17.09 19.04 7.98
N VAL A 17 15.90 18.52 7.70
CA VAL A 17 15.13 17.70 8.65
C VAL A 17 15.93 16.47 9.08
N LEU A 18 16.56 15.75 8.14
CA LEU A 18 17.37 14.57 8.47
C LEU A 18 18.60 14.89 9.32
N ARG A 19 19.20 16.07 9.12
CA ARG A 19 20.33 16.51 9.95
C ARG A 19 19.95 16.76 11.39
N ASP A 20 18.76 17.34 11.62
CA ASP A 20 18.29 17.74 12.94
C ASP A 20 17.55 16.62 13.69
N ALA A 21 17.02 15.62 12.95
CA ALA A 21 16.22 14.53 13.53
C ALA A 21 17.06 13.63 14.45
N ALA A 22 16.50 13.32 15.61
CA ALA A 22 17.05 12.35 16.56
C ALA A 22 16.72 10.89 16.16
N ASP A 23 15.52 10.64 15.62
CA ASP A 23 15.08 9.34 15.10
C ASP A 23 14.95 9.39 13.56
N ARG A 24 15.92 8.80 12.86
CA ARG A 24 15.93 8.71 11.39
C ARG A 24 15.50 7.34 10.87
N SER A 25 14.91 6.50 11.73
CA SER A 25 14.45 5.17 11.36
C SER A 25 13.38 5.21 10.25
N SER A 26 13.25 4.09 9.55
CA SER A 26 12.26 3.96 8.47
C SER A 26 10.82 4.12 8.96
N ALA A 27 10.55 3.95 10.25
CA ALA A 27 9.25 4.11 10.90
C ALA A 27 9.16 5.32 11.85
N SER A 28 10.08 6.27 11.78
CA SER A 28 10.16 7.42 12.67
C SER A 28 8.85 8.21 12.76
N ASP A 29 8.37 8.42 13.99
CA ASP A 29 7.24 9.32 14.27
C ASP A 29 7.67 10.78 14.14
N GLU A 30 8.95 11.08 14.44
CA GLU A 30 9.54 12.40 14.29
C GLU A 30 9.56 12.84 12.83
N LEU A 31 10.11 12.00 11.93
CA LEU A 31 10.13 12.31 10.49
C LEU A 31 8.72 12.40 9.90
N ALA A 32 7.81 11.55 10.34
CA ALA A 32 6.42 11.59 9.88
C ALA A 32 5.69 12.89 10.28
N ALA A 33 6.09 13.55 11.36
CA ALA A 33 5.51 14.85 11.76
C ALA A 33 5.86 15.99 10.80
N HIS A 34 6.86 15.81 9.92
CA HIS A 34 7.25 16.76 8.89
C HIS A 34 6.56 16.54 7.55
N ILE A 35 5.59 15.62 7.46
CA ILE A 35 4.83 15.36 6.23
C ILE A 35 3.74 16.41 6.09
N ASP A 36 3.88 17.29 5.10
CA ASP A 36 2.94 18.36 4.77
C ASP A 36 2.61 18.47 3.27
N ASP A 37 3.41 17.83 2.42
CA ASP A 37 3.23 17.79 0.98
C ASP A 37 3.63 16.43 0.37
N TRP A 38 3.54 16.31 -0.96
CA TRP A 38 3.92 15.08 -1.65
C TRP A 38 5.41 14.74 -1.51
N PRO A 39 6.37 15.65 -1.74
CA PRO A 39 7.79 15.35 -1.55
C PRO A 39 8.11 14.85 -0.14
N THR A 40 7.65 15.53 0.92
CA THR A 40 7.88 15.09 2.30
C THR A 40 7.20 13.75 2.59
N ARG A 41 6.00 13.51 2.04
CA ARG A 41 5.32 12.21 2.15
C ARG A 41 6.12 11.10 1.47
N TYR A 42 6.70 11.37 0.31
CA TYR A 42 7.52 10.41 -0.42
C TYR A 42 8.81 10.06 0.33
N HIS A 43 9.47 11.05 0.95
CA HIS A 43 10.74 10.88 1.64
C HIS A 43 10.63 10.46 3.11
N PHE A 44 9.52 10.77 3.80
CA PHE A 44 9.32 10.47 5.23
C PHE A 44 8.18 9.50 5.49
N GLY A 45 7.40 9.16 4.47
CA GLY A 45 6.27 8.23 4.60
C GLY A 45 6.71 6.81 4.91
N ARG A 46 6.19 6.24 5.99
CA ARG A 46 6.48 4.88 6.45
C ARG A 46 6.05 3.81 5.45
N ALA A 47 5.00 4.09 4.67
CA ALA A 47 4.49 3.17 3.66
C ALA A 47 5.48 2.88 2.52
N ARG A 48 6.53 3.70 2.36
CA ARG A 48 7.56 3.53 1.33
C ARG A 48 8.22 2.16 1.39
N THR A 49 8.51 1.67 2.58
CA THR A 49 9.21 0.40 2.81
C THR A 49 8.30 -0.82 2.73
N ASN A 50 6.97 -0.63 2.71
CA ASN A 50 6.01 -1.72 2.55
C ASN A 50 6.26 -2.54 1.28
N LEU A 51 6.79 -1.88 0.23
CA LEU A 51 7.17 -2.51 -1.03
C LEU A 51 8.17 -3.66 -0.86
N LEU A 52 9.05 -3.58 0.14
CA LEU A 52 10.17 -4.51 0.31
C LEU A 52 9.82 -5.76 1.13
N HIS A 53 8.64 -5.81 1.76
CA HIS A 53 8.23 -6.95 2.59
C HIS A 53 8.18 -8.31 1.86
N PRO A 54 7.93 -8.39 0.54
CA PRO A 54 8.07 -9.65 -0.20
C PRO A 54 9.50 -10.18 -0.32
N LEU A 55 10.51 -9.36 -0.02
CA LEU A 55 11.91 -9.75 -0.14
C LEU A 55 12.40 -10.49 1.10
N ARG A 56 13.24 -11.49 0.90
CA ARG A 56 13.92 -12.22 1.98
C ARG A 56 15.25 -11.54 2.30
N LEU A 57 15.19 -10.62 3.26
CA LEU A 57 16.33 -9.89 3.80
C LEU A 57 16.81 -10.49 5.12
N GLY A 58 17.97 -10.05 5.61
CA GLY A 58 18.52 -10.45 6.91
C GLY A 58 20.03 -10.34 6.97
N THR A 59 20.59 -10.80 8.08
CA THR A 59 22.04 -10.79 8.32
C THR A 59 22.79 -11.58 7.24
N GLY A 60 23.85 -10.98 6.69
CA GLY A 60 24.68 -11.55 5.65
C GLY A 60 24.14 -11.35 4.21
N VAL A 61 23.00 -10.70 4.05
CA VAL A 61 22.50 -10.28 2.71
C VAL A 61 23.17 -8.97 2.32
N ARG A 62 23.81 -8.95 1.17
CA ARG A 62 24.48 -7.77 0.62
C ARG A 62 23.62 -7.17 -0.50
N ILE A 63 23.29 -5.88 -0.38
CA ILE A 63 22.34 -5.19 -1.26
C ILE A 63 23.03 -4.02 -1.96
N LEU A 64 22.75 -3.85 -3.26
CA LEU A 64 22.96 -2.61 -3.99
C LEU A 64 21.61 -1.90 -4.16
N ASP A 65 21.48 -0.68 -3.67
CA ASP A 65 20.30 0.17 -3.86
C ASP A 65 20.65 1.25 -4.91
N VAL A 66 20.10 1.09 -6.11
CA VAL A 66 20.36 1.95 -7.26
C VAL A 66 19.36 3.09 -7.30
N GLY A 67 19.84 4.34 -7.29
CA GLY A 67 18.98 5.52 -7.20
C GLY A 67 18.33 5.61 -5.81
N ALA A 68 19.16 5.49 -4.76
CA ALA A 68 18.70 5.37 -3.39
C ALA A 68 17.86 6.55 -2.86
N GLY A 69 17.83 7.67 -3.59
CA GLY A 69 17.13 8.88 -3.18
C GLY A 69 17.63 9.38 -1.82
N SER A 70 16.73 9.62 -0.88
CA SER A 70 17.08 9.99 0.50
C SER A 70 17.34 8.78 1.41
N GLY A 71 17.61 7.59 0.86
CA GLY A 71 18.04 6.41 1.61
C GLY A 71 16.95 5.67 2.39
N VAL A 72 15.68 5.83 2.09
CA VAL A 72 14.58 5.20 2.85
C VAL A 72 14.63 3.69 2.76
N ASN A 73 14.78 3.14 1.54
CA ASN A 73 14.85 1.70 1.29
C ASN A 73 16.16 1.11 1.82
N SER A 74 17.28 1.82 1.61
CA SER A 74 18.60 1.44 2.13
C SER A 74 18.57 1.33 3.66
N ARG A 75 18.01 2.34 4.34
CA ARG A 75 17.85 2.33 5.80
C ARG A 75 17.06 1.12 6.28
N TRP A 76 15.86 0.92 5.69
CA TRP A 76 14.99 -0.18 6.11
C TRP A 76 15.67 -1.55 5.89
N ALA A 77 16.36 -1.74 4.76
CA ALA A 77 17.09 -2.97 4.49
C ALA A 77 18.19 -3.23 5.54
N ALA A 78 18.94 -2.20 5.92
CA ALA A 78 19.96 -2.29 6.96
C ALA A 78 19.34 -2.51 8.36
N GLU A 79 18.18 -1.94 8.67
CA GLU A 79 17.40 -2.24 9.89
C GLU A 79 16.96 -3.71 9.95
N GLN A 80 16.82 -4.40 8.80
CA GLN A 80 16.59 -5.86 8.73
C GLN A 80 17.90 -6.67 8.84
N GLY A 81 19.05 -6.03 8.99
CA GLY A 81 20.36 -6.67 9.16
C GLY A 81 21.15 -6.89 7.86
N ALA A 82 20.73 -6.33 6.74
CA ALA A 82 21.50 -6.36 5.49
C ALA A 82 22.65 -5.36 5.51
N SER A 83 23.70 -5.63 4.72
CA SER A 83 24.74 -4.67 4.36
C SER A 83 24.38 -4.02 3.03
N VAL A 84 24.39 -2.69 2.95
CA VAL A 84 23.88 -1.95 1.80
C VAL A 84 24.94 -1.04 1.19
N VAL A 85 25.07 -1.09 -0.14
CA VAL A 85 25.73 -0.07 -0.94
C VAL A 85 24.63 0.72 -1.64
N ALA A 86 24.48 2.00 -1.30
CA ALA A 86 23.48 2.91 -1.83
C ALA A 86 24.14 3.85 -2.83
N VAL A 87 23.65 3.89 -4.08
CA VAL A 87 24.20 4.75 -5.15
C VAL A 87 23.14 5.76 -5.55
N GLU A 88 23.49 7.06 -5.48
CA GLU A 88 22.58 8.15 -5.82
C GLU A 88 23.28 9.19 -6.72
N GLY A 89 22.60 9.57 -7.81
CA GLY A 89 23.14 10.50 -8.81
C GLY A 89 23.05 11.98 -8.43
N ASP A 90 22.15 12.35 -7.54
CA ASP A 90 22.01 13.72 -7.03
C ASP A 90 22.78 13.90 -5.72
N ALA A 91 23.64 14.92 -5.66
CA ALA A 91 24.51 15.16 -4.51
C ALA A 91 23.73 15.46 -3.21
N LEU A 92 22.62 16.22 -3.28
CA LEU A 92 21.82 16.54 -2.10
C LEU A 92 21.06 15.31 -1.60
N ARG A 93 20.53 14.48 -2.51
CA ARG A 93 19.90 13.22 -2.16
C ARG A 93 20.90 12.22 -1.58
N ALA A 94 22.11 12.15 -2.14
CA ALA A 94 23.18 11.32 -1.58
C ALA A 94 23.59 11.80 -0.17
N GLU A 95 23.65 13.11 0.08
CA GLU A 95 23.86 13.67 1.43
C GLU A 95 22.73 13.29 2.37
N ALA A 96 21.47 13.42 1.94
CA ALA A 96 20.31 13.02 2.71
C ALA A 96 20.33 11.52 3.06
N ALA A 97 20.71 10.65 2.11
CA ALA A 97 20.86 9.22 2.34
C ALA A 97 21.98 8.92 3.33
N ALA A 98 23.13 9.59 3.23
CA ALA A 98 24.23 9.43 4.17
C ALA A 98 23.84 9.83 5.59
N LEU A 99 23.17 10.98 5.77
CA LEU A 99 22.63 11.42 7.07
C LEU A 99 21.61 10.41 7.63
N ARG A 100 20.70 9.92 6.79
CA ARG A 100 19.68 8.96 7.21
C ARG A 100 20.26 7.64 7.71
N CYS A 101 21.35 7.20 7.12
CA CYS A 101 21.91 5.86 7.33
C CYS A 101 23.21 5.83 8.15
N GLU A 102 23.65 6.97 8.71
CA GLU A 102 24.99 7.10 9.34
C GLU A 102 25.27 6.13 10.50
N ASP A 103 24.22 5.61 11.15
CA ASP A 103 24.27 4.71 12.29
C ASP A 103 24.12 3.21 11.90
N LEU A 104 24.11 2.88 10.61
CA LEU A 104 23.87 1.54 10.07
C LEU A 104 24.97 1.10 9.09
N ASP A 105 24.98 -0.18 8.73
CA ASP A 105 25.90 -0.76 7.73
C ASP A 105 25.43 -0.40 6.31
N VAL A 106 25.56 0.90 5.97
CA VAL A 106 25.20 1.45 4.68
C VAL A 106 26.33 2.33 4.15
N GLU A 107 26.90 1.96 3.01
CA GLU A 107 27.85 2.78 2.27
C GLU A 107 27.10 3.61 1.22
N VAL A 108 27.09 4.92 1.32
CA VAL A 108 26.45 5.81 0.34
C VAL A 108 27.50 6.34 -0.63
N ARG A 109 27.25 6.17 -1.94
CA ARG A 109 28.10 6.62 -3.04
C ARG A 109 27.34 7.62 -3.90
N HIS A 110 27.88 8.83 -4.02
CA HIS A 110 27.41 9.79 -5.01
C HIS A 110 27.99 9.44 -6.38
N GLY A 111 27.12 9.10 -7.35
CA GLY A 111 27.57 8.73 -8.70
C GLY A 111 26.49 8.04 -9.53
N SER A 112 26.88 7.60 -10.71
CA SER A 112 25.98 6.87 -11.61
C SER A 112 25.94 5.39 -11.28
N ALA A 113 24.74 4.79 -11.35
CA ALA A 113 24.57 3.34 -11.26
C ALA A 113 25.37 2.58 -12.34
N THR A 114 25.57 3.19 -13.52
CA THR A 114 26.34 2.61 -14.62
C THR A 114 27.84 2.54 -14.36
N ASP A 115 28.33 3.27 -13.36
CA ASP A 115 29.74 3.29 -12.99
C ASP A 115 30.08 2.30 -11.87
N VAL A 116 29.07 1.62 -11.33
CA VAL A 116 29.26 0.62 -10.28
C VAL A 116 29.95 -0.61 -10.86
N VAL A 117 31.07 -0.95 -10.26
CA VAL A 117 31.78 -2.22 -10.50
C VAL A 117 32.03 -2.89 -9.17
N ASP A 118 31.73 -4.19 -9.09
CA ASP A 118 31.93 -4.98 -7.86
C ASP A 118 32.16 -6.44 -8.20
N ASP A 119 33.38 -6.93 -7.92
CA ASP A 119 33.79 -8.29 -8.27
C ASP A 119 33.10 -9.38 -7.41
N ASN A 120 32.59 -9.02 -6.24
CA ASN A 120 31.91 -9.95 -5.35
C ASN A 120 30.40 -10.04 -5.64
N GLY A 121 29.83 -9.05 -6.33
CA GLY A 121 28.41 -8.93 -6.63
C GLY A 121 27.54 -8.78 -5.40
N PHE A 122 26.23 -8.72 -5.62
CA PHE A 122 25.22 -8.48 -4.60
C PHE A 122 24.19 -9.61 -4.57
N ASP A 123 23.64 -9.88 -3.39
CA ASP A 123 22.52 -10.80 -3.22
C ASP A 123 21.24 -10.24 -3.85
N LEU A 124 21.03 -8.94 -3.67
CA LEU A 124 19.93 -8.20 -4.25
C LEU A 124 20.45 -6.90 -4.85
N VAL A 125 20.02 -6.61 -6.06
CA VAL A 125 20.18 -5.30 -6.70
C VAL A 125 18.80 -4.68 -6.79
N LEU A 126 18.58 -3.56 -6.09
CA LEU A 126 17.31 -2.83 -6.08
C LEU A 126 17.36 -1.74 -7.15
N CYS A 127 16.37 -1.72 -8.04
CA CYS A 127 16.15 -0.72 -9.08
C CYS A 127 14.70 -0.22 -8.96
N ILE A 128 14.44 0.67 -7.99
CA ILE A 128 13.10 1.09 -7.57
C ILE A 128 12.84 2.53 -8.02
N GLY A 129 12.02 2.73 -9.05
CA GLY A 129 11.74 4.04 -9.61
C GLY A 129 12.94 4.64 -10.35
N VAL A 130 13.68 3.82 -11.10
CA VAL A 130 14.92 4.23 -11.80
C VAL A 130 14.95 3.75 -13.25
N LEU A 131 14.40 2.58 -13.55
CA LEU A 131 14.45 1.99 -14.89
C LEU A 131 13.78 2.89 -15.95
N GLU A 132 12.74 3.60 -15.57
CA GLU A 132 12.03 4.56 -16.43
C GLU A 132 12.97 5.62 -17.03
N TYR A 133 14.08 5.88 -16.37
CA TYR A 133 15.07 6.86 -16.79
C TYR A 133 16.22 6.27 -17.63
N ALA A 134 16.22 4.98 -17.91
CA ALA A 134 17.21 4.36 -18.79
C ALA A 134 17.10 4.84 -20.25
N GLY A 135 16.10 5.66 -20.56
CA GLY A 135 15.91 6.27 -21.87
C GLY A 135 15.60 5.22 -22.95
N ASN A 136 16.40 5.23 -24.03
CA ASN A 136 16.23 4.29 -25.12
C ASN A 136 17.11 3.02 -25.00
N GLU A 137 17.80 2.84 -23.87
CA GLU A 137 18.73 1.72 -23.65
C GLU A 137 18.38 0.85 -22.42
N PRO A 138 17.10 0.47 -22.20
CA PRO A 138 16.72 -0.31 -21.01
C PRO A 138 17.43 -1.67 -20.97
N ASP A 139 17.63 -2.32 -22.12
CA ASP A 139 18.33 -3.62 -22.17
C ASP A 139 19.76 -3.53 -21.69
N ARG A 140 20.49 -2.47 -22.13
CA ARG A 140 21.88 -2.24 -21.70
C ARG A 140 21.97 -1.94 -20.21
N PHE A 141 21.04 -1.14 -19.69
CA PHE A 141 20.96 -0.81 -18.28
C PHE A 141 20.66 -2.04 -17.42
N LEU A 142 19.64 -2.82 -17.79
CA LEU A 142 19.29 -4.05 -17.10
C LEU A 142 20.37 -5.12 -17.19
N ALA A 143 21.03 -5.28 -18.34
CA ALA A 143 22.17 -6.19 -18.47
C ALA A 143 23.34 -5.80 -17.55
N HIS A 144 23.62 -4.49 -17.39
CA HIS A 144 24.62 -4.01 -16.44
C HIS A 144 24.23 -4.36 -15.00
N LEU A 145 22.98 -4.08 -14.58
CA LEU A 145 22.49 -4.40 -13.23
C LEU A 145 22.47 -5.91 -12.98
N ALA A 146 22.07 -6.71 -13.95
CA ALA A 146 22.10 -8.17 -13.86
C ALA A 146 23.54 -8.70 -13.69
N GLY A 147 24.54 -8.05 -14.31
CA GLY A 147 25.95 -8.38 -14.14
C GLY A 147 26.49 -8.12 -12.71
N LEU A 148 25.81 -7.29 -11.93
CA LEU A 148 26.14 -7.02 -10.53
C LEU A 148 25.48 -8.00 -9.57
N VAL A 149 24.53 -8.83 -10.02
CA VAL A 149 23.88 -9.88 -9.21
C VAL A 149 24.81 -11.08 -9.12
N ARG A 150 25.16 -11.48 -7.90
CA ARG A 150 25.98 -12.69 -7.68
C ARG A 150 25.18 -13.98 -7.94
N PRO A 151 25.83 -15.13 -8.18
CA PRO A 151 25.14 -16.41 -8.30
C PRO A 151 24.19 -16.69 -7.12
N GLY A 152 22.91 -16.99 -7.39
CA GLY A 152 21.88 -17.18 -6.38
C GLY A 152 21.30 -15.89 -5.78
N GLY A 153 21.63 -14.75 -6.38
CA GLY A 153 21.01 -13.44 -6.11
C GLY A 153 19.87 -13.11 -7.06
N ALA A 154 19.30 -11.91 -6.93
CA ALA A 154 18.22 -11.43 -7.79
C ALA A 154 18.29 -9.92 -8.03
N LEU A 155 17.79 -9.48 -9.18
CA LEU A 155 17.46 -8.09 -9.49
C LEU A 155 16.01 -7.83 -9.08
N VAL A 156 15.78 -6.71 -8.41
CA VAL A 156 14.45 -6.25 -7.98
C VAL A 156 14.13 -4.97 -8.72
N VAL A 157 13.08 -4.97 -9.52
CA VAL A 157 12.63 -3.79 -10.26
C VAL A 157 11.25 -3.38 -9.77
N ALA A 158 11.08 -2.08 -9.43
CA ALA A 158 9.76 -1.51 -9.21
C ALA A 158 9.56 -0.30 -10.13
N ILE A 159 8.42 -0.30 -10.83
CA ILE A 159 8.11 0.69 -11.88
C ILE A 159 6.59 0.78 -12.09
N GLU A 160 6.12 1.93 -12.59
CA GLU A 160 4.74 2.07 -13.05
C GLU A 160 4.46 1.17 -14.25
N ASN A 161 3.24 0.64 -14.27
CA ASN A 161 2.72 -0.07 -15.43
C ASN A 161 2.16 0.91 -16.45
N ARG A 162 2.70 0.94 -17.66
CA ARG A 162 2.20 1.78 -18.75
C ARG A 162 0.70 1.61 -19.02
N PHE A 163 0.18 0.38 -18.81
CA PHE A 163 -1.23 0.05 -18.96
C PHE A 163 -1.98 -0.05 -17.62
N GLY A 164 -1.45 0.58 -16.56
CA GLY A 164 -2.10 0.62 -15.26
C GLY A 164 -3.50 1.23 -15.31
N LEU A 165 -4.42 0.68 -14.52
CA LEU A 165 -5.83 1.09 -14.46
C LEU A 165 -5.98 2.60 -14.24
N ALA A 166 -5.10 3.21 -13.43
CA ALA A 166 -5.11 4.64 -13.16
C ALA A 166 -5.02 5.48 -14.44
N TYR A 167 -4.17 5.09 -15.39
CA TYR A 167 -3.99 5.82 -16.65
C TYR A 167 -5.21 5.69 -17.58
N TRP A 168 -5.89 4.53 -17.60
CA TRP A 168 -7.16 4.36 -18.30
C TRP A 168 -8.27 5.23 -17.68
N LEU A 169 -8.16 5.54 -16.41
CA LEU A 169 -9.09 6.42 -15.68
C LEU A 169 -8.61 7.87 -15.61
N GLN A 170 -7.73 8.27 -16.53
CA GLN A 170 -7.27 9.65 -16.74
C GLN A 170 -6.33 10.20 -15.64
N ALA A 171 -5.64 9.35 -14.91
CA ALA A 171 -4.52 9.83 -14.10
C ALA A 171 -3.43 10.39 -15.03
N ASP A 172 -2.79 11.47 -14.57
CA ASP A 172 -1.66 12.03 -15.28
C ASP A 172 -0.47 11.05 -15.20
N GLU A 173 0.29 10.95 -16.28
CA GLU A 173 1.54 10.19 -16.30
C GLU A 173 2.56 10.87 -15.38
N ASP A 174 3.24 10.11 -14.56
CA ASP A 174 4.01 10.59 -13.40
C ASP A 174 5.14 11.55 -13.74
N HIS A 175 5.75 11.39 -14.91
CA HIS A 175 6.97 12.10 -15.30
C HIS A 175 6.67 13.29 -16.21
N LEU A 176 5.60 13.21 -17.00
CA LEU A 176 5.23 14.22 -17.98
C LEU A 176 4.04 15.07 -17.52
N GLY A 177 3.28 14.61 -16.50
CA GLY A 177 2.11 15.32 -15.98
C GLY A 177 0.98 15.45 -16.99
N LEU A 178 0.88 14.51 -17.96
CA LEU A 178 -0.13 14.52 -19.02
C LEU A 178 -0.91 13.20 -19.01
N PRO A 179 -2.25 13.24 -19.13
CA PRO A 179 -3.05 12.04 -19.24
C PRO A 179 -2.78 11.33 -20.59
N PHE A 180 -2.93 10.01 -20.62
CA PHE A 180 -2.87 9.11 -21.78
C PHE A 180 -1.52 8.97 -22.48
N VAL A 181 -0.54 9.86 -22.26
CA VAL A 181 0.73 9.89 -23.01
C VAL A 181 1.49 8.56 -23.00
N GLY A 182 1.48 7.85 -21.86
CA GLY A 182 2.05 6.51 -21.74
C GLY A 182 1.27 5.46 -22.53
N LEU A 183 -0.07 5.51 -22.46
CA LEU A 183 -0.96 4.62 -23.22
C LEU A 183 -0.78 4.78 -24.74
N GLU A 184 -0.52 5.99 -25.21
CA GLU A 184 -0.26 6.33 -26.60
C GLU A 184 1.18 5.99 -27.06
N GLY A 185 2.01 5.42 -26.17
CA GLY A 185 3.37 4.99 -26.50
C GLY A 185 4.40 6.10 -26.47
N TYR A 186 4.17 7.16 -25.68
CA TYR A 186 5.07 8.32 -25.54
C TYR A 186 5.34 9.05 -26.87
N PRO A 187 4.31 9.52 -27.58
CA PRO A 187 4.50 10.30 -28.79
C PRO A 187 5.27 11.60 -28.49
N PRO A 188 5.97 12.17 -29.49
CA PRO A 188 6.58 13.48 -29.33
C PRO A 188 5.55 14.53 -28.90
N VAL A 189 5.72 15.16 -27.73
CA VAL A 189 4.80 16.17 -27.23
C VAL A 189 5.11 17.50 -27.90
N ALA A 190 4.29 17.92 -28.85
CA ALA A 190 4.50 19.11 -29.66
C ALA A 190 4.66 20.41 -28.84
N ALA A 191 4.07 20.48 -27.64
CA ALA A 191 4.14 21.66 -26.78
C ALA A 191 5.51 21.84 -26.08
N THR A 192 6.31 20.78 -25.92
CA THR A 192 7.59 20.84 -25.20
C THR A 192 8.80 20.66 -26.11
N GLY A 193 8.63 20.22 -27.35
CA GLY A 193 9.73 19.88 -28.27
C GLY A 193 10.65 18.76 -27.76
N ALA A 194 10.34 18.18 -26.61
CA ALA A 194 11.15 17.15 -25.99
C ALA A 194 10.66 15.77 -26.43
N THR A 195 11.57 14.96 -26.94
CA THR A 195 11.38 13.52 -27.01
C THR A 195 11.35 13.01 -25.57
N ALA A 196 10.33 12.27 -25.18
CA ALA A 196 10.25 11.68 -23.85
C ALA A 196 11.47 10.78 -23.63
N THR A 197 12.33 11.18 -22.69
CA THR A 197 13.50 10.38 -22.30
C THR A 197 13.14 9.41 -21.16
N VAL A 198 11.91 9.49 -20.67
CA VAL A 198 11.35 8.66 -19.60
C VAL A 198 10.32 7.74 -20.20
N ARG A 199 10.35 6.45 -19.83
CA ARG A 199 9.41 5.44 -20.32
C ARG A 199 9.06 4.45 -19.22
N THR A 200 7.78 4.10 -19.12
CA THR A 200 7.31 2.94 -18.37
C THR A 200 6.96 1.80 -19.33
N PHE A 201 6.81 0.61 -18.81
CA PHE A 201 6.64 -0.60 -19.60
C PHE A 201 5.34 -1.32 -19.22
N SER A 202 4.76 -2.04 -20.18
CA SER A 202 3.76 -3.07 -19.87
C SER A 202 4.44 -4.31 -19.28
N ARG A 203 3.67 -5.17 -18.63
CA ARG A 203 4.18 -6.41 -18.05
C ARG A 203 4.95 -7.27 -19.04
N PRO A 204 4.44 -7.57 -20.28
CA PRO A 204 5.17 -8.36 -21.27
C PRO A 204 6.47 -7.69 -21.76
N GLU A 205 6.48 -6.36 -21.92
CA GLU A 205 7.68 -5.63 -22.31
C GLU A 205 8.76 -5.76 -21.24
N LEU A 206 8.42 -5.48 -19.97
CA LEU A 206 9.37 -5.57 -18.86
C LEU A 206 9.88 -7.02 -18.69
N ALA A 207 8.99 -8.03 -18.80
CA ALA A 207 9.38 -9.42 -18.75
C ALA A 207 10.37 -9.80 -19.86
N GLY A 208 10.16 -9.27 -21.06
CA GLY A 208 11.07 -9.45 -22.20
C GLY A 208 12.45 -8.85 -21.95
N HIS A 209 12.52 -7.62 -21.45
CA HIS A 209 13.77 -6.94 -21.08
C HIS A 209 14.57 -7.69 -20.00
N LEU A 210 13.89 -8.17 -18.95
CA LEU A 210 14.50 -8.97 -17.89
C LEU A 210 15.04 -10.31 -18.43
N THR A 211 14.27 -10.98 -19.28
CA THR A 211 14.70 -12.22 -19.95
C THR A 211 15.90 -12.01 -20.86
N ALA A 212 15.95 -10.88 -21.61
CA ALA A 212 17.08 -10.51 -22.45
C ALA A 212 18.35 -10.22 -21.62
N ALA A 213 18.21 -9.77 -20.39
CA ALA A 213 19.29 -9.60 -19.42
C ALA A 213 19.74 -10.93 -18.75
N GLY A 214 19.17 -12.09 -19.13
CA GLY A 214 19.49 -13.40 -18.57
C GLY A 214 18.72 -13.78 -17.30
N LEU A 215 17.73 -12.96 -16.88
CA LEU A 215 16.93 -13.17 -15.69
C LEU A 215 15.59 -13.83 -16.07
N THR A 216 15.62 -15.15 -16.26
CA THR A 216 14.50 -15.90 -16.83
C THR A 216 13.46 -16.32 -15.81
N ALA A 217 13.82 -16.48 -14.54
CA ALA A 217 12.90 -16.73 -13.43
C ALA A 217 12.40 -15.39 -12.88
N GLN A 218 11.09 -15.17 -12.88
CA GLN A 218 10.50 -13.89 -12.49
C GLN A 218 9.32 -14.13 -11.56
N ARG A 219 9.24 -13.34 -10.47
CA ARG A 219 8.11 -13.31 -9.55
C ARG A 219 7.55 -11.91 -9.50
N TRP A 220 6.25 -11.79 -9.77
CA TRP A 220 5.54 -10.54 -9.92
C TRP A 220 4.66 -10.24 -8.72
N TYR A 221 4.69 -8.99 -8.30
CA TYR A 221 3.88 -8.44 -7.23
C TYR A 221 3.22 -7.16 -7.72
N GLN A 222 1.98 -6.93 -7.28
CA GLN A 222 1.16 -5.79 -7.67
C GLN A 222 0.90 -4.92 -6.43
N PRO A 223 1.71 -3.87 -6.22
CA PRO A 223 1.52 -2.90 -5.14
C PRO A 223 0.37 -1.95 -5.43
N PHE A 224 -0.50 -1.70 -4.43
CA PHE A 224 -1.63 -0.80 -4.47
C PHE A 224 -1.54 0.27 -3.37
N PRO A 225 -1.94 1.54 -3.66
CA PRO A 225 -2.39 2.04 -4.97
C PRO A 225 -1.29 2.10 -6.02
N ASP A 226 -0.02 2.19 -5.64
CA ASP A 226 1.17 2.08 -6.48
C ASP A 226 2.41 1.63 -5.66
N TYR A 227 3.57 1.46 -6.33
CA TYR A 227 4.81 0.99 -5.68
C TYR A 227 5.45 2.05 -4.76
N LYS A 228 5.09 3.33 -4.89
CA LYS A 228 5.72 4.42 -4.13
C LYS A 228 5.33 4.38 -2.65
N LEU A 229 4.05 4.17 -2.37
CA LEU A 229 3.48 4.14 -1.02
C LEU A 229 2.42 3.04 -0.89
N PRO A 230 2.76 1.76 -1.06
CA PRO A 230 1.77 0.70 -1.08
C PRO A 230 1.16 0.46 0.29
N THR A 231 -0.16 0.31 0.31
CA THR A 231 -0.93 -0.16 1.47
C THR A 231 -1.27 -1.64 1.38
N THR A 232 -1.16 -2.19 0.17
CA THR A 232 -1.37 -3.61 -0.11
C THR A 232 -0.41 -4.03 -1.23
N VAL A 233 0.15 -5.23 -1.12
CA VAL A 233 0.92 -5.88 -2.19
C VAL A 233 0.28 -7.23 -2.46
N LEU A 234 -0.22 -7.43 -3.68
CA LEU A 234 -0.78 -8.70 -4.13
C LEU A 234 0.27 -9.50 -4.90
N THR A 235 0.02 -10.80 -5.09
CA THR A 235 0.81 -11.69 -5.94
C THR A 235 -0.03 -12.21 -7.10
N ASP A 236 0.59 -12.74 -8.15
CA ASP A 236 -0.13 -13.45 -9.22
C ASP A 236 -1.01 -14.56 -8.64
N ARG A 237 -0.53 -15.29 -7.62
CA ARG A 237 -1.29 -16.34 -6.93
C ARG A 237 -2.61 -15.85 -6.32
N CYS A 238 -2.68 -14.58 -5.92
CA CYS A 238 -3.93 -13.98 -5.42
C CYS A 238 -4.98 -13.89 -6.53
N TYR A 239 -4.55 -13.50 -7.73
CA TYR A 239 -5.45 -13.39 -8.89
C TYR A 239 -5.84 -14.75 -9.48
N ASP A 240 -5.03 -15.79 -9.26
CA ASP A 240 -5.31 -17.16 -9.71
C ASP A 240 -6.32 -17.89 -8.78
N GLN A 241 -6.73 -17.27 -7.67
CA GLN A 241 -7.70 -17.87 -6.76
C GLN A 241 -9.12 -17.89 -7.35
N PRO A 242 -9.92 -18.93 -7.10
CA PRO A 242 -11.31 -18.99 -7.58
C PRO A 242 -12.19 -17.82 -7.09
N ASP A 243 -11.88 -17.26 -5.93
CA ASP A 243 -12.54 -16.14 -5.30
C ASP A 243 -11.70 -14.85 -5.33
N ALA A 244 -10.86 -14.68 -6.36
CA ALA A 244 -9.95 -13.54 -6.50
C ALA A 244 -10.66 -12.18 -6.36
N VAL A 245 -11.90 -12.06 -6.83
CA VAL A 245 -12.68 -10.81 -6.72
C VAL A 245 -12.95 -10.46 -5.26
N ASP A 246 -13.41 -11.43 -4.47
CA ASP A 246 -13.69 -11.22 -3.04
C ASP A 246 -12.41 -10.96 -2.26
N LEU A 247 -11.33 -11.69 -2.57
CA LEU A 247 -10.00 -11.47 -1.99
C LEU A 247 -9.52 -10.03 -2.23
N VAL A 248 -9.56 -9.58 -3.48
CA VAL A 248 -9.11 -8.24 -3.86
C VAL A 248 -9.97 -7.17 -3.17
N ASP A 249 -11.29 -7.34 -3.10
CA ASP A 249 -12.18 -6.41 -2.40
C ASP A 249 -11.89 -6.29 -0.90
N GLN A 250 -11.49 -7.39 -0.26
CA GLN A 250 -11.12 -7.36 1.16
C GLN A 250 -9.74 -6.74 1.41
N LEU A 251 -8.80 -6.91 0.47
CA LEU A 251 -7.40 -6.55 0.64
C LEU A 251 -7.06 -5.16 0.10
N VAL A 252 -7.64 -4.79 -1.04
CA VAL A 252 -7.34 -3.53 -1.73
C VAL A 252 -8.40 -2.50 -1.34
N GLY A 253 -7.95 -1.36 -0.83
CA GLY A 253 -8.78 -0.18 -0.64
C GLY A 253 -9.10 0.48 -2.00
N PRO A 254 -9.15 1.82 -2.09
CA PRO A 254 -9.20 2.50 -3.38
C PRO A 254 -7.99 2.05 -4.25
N PRO A 255 -8.24 1.50 -5.45
CA PRO A 255 -7.16 0.96 -6.28
C PRO A 255 -6.27 2.05 -6.91
N ILE A 256 -6.66 3.32 -6.80
CA ILE A 256 -5.96 4.48 -7.39
C ILE A 256 -5.70 5.53 -6.32
N ASP A 257 -4.51 6.12 -6.32
CA ASP A 257 -4.24 7.34 -5.55
C ASP A 257 -4.87 8.56 -6.25
N ARG A 258 -5.99 9.02 -5.72
CA ARG A 258 -6.75 10.13 -6.29
C ARG A 258 -6.10 11.49 -6.17
N SER A 259 -5.11 11.65 -5.30
CA SER A 259 -4.33 12.89 -5.21
C SER A 259 -3.67 13.24 -6.55
N ARG A 260 -3.40 12.22 -7.36
CA ARG A 260 -2.78 12.31 -8.69
C ARG A 260 -3.78 12.63 -9.83
N MET A 261 -5.06 12.61 -9.54
CA MET A 261 -6.11 12.83 -10.54
C MET A 261 -6.58 14.29 -10.65
N GLY A 262 -5.95 15.23 -9.93
CA GLY A 262 -6.34 16.63 -9.94
C GLY A 262 -7.83 16.86 -9.60
N GLY A 263 -8.41 16.00 -8.76
CA GLY A 263 -9.83 16.04 -8.38
C GLY A 263 -10.80 15.49 -9.42
N ARG A 264 -10.31 14.97 -10.56
CA ARG A 264 -11.14 14.32 -11.57
C ARG A 264 -11.63 12.96 -11.06
N VAL A 265 -12.93 12.71 -11.16
CA VAL A 265 -13.54 11.40 -10.92
C VAL A 265 -14.24 11.01 -12.20
N SER A 266 -13.59 10.19 -13.02
CA SER A 266 -14.10 9.82 -14.34
C SER A 266 -15.03 8.61 -14.34
N ALA A 267 -14.88 7.72 -13.34
CA ALA A 267 -15.64 6.49 -13.25
C ALA A 267 -15.57 5.89 -11.83
N ASP A 268 -16.40 4.86 -11.59
CA ASP A 268 -16.32 4.02 -10.39
C ASP A 268 -15.13 3.06 -10.51
N GLU A 269 -14.00 3.46 -9.93
CA GLU A 269 -12.73 2.73 -10.03
C GLU A 269 -12.78 1.33 -9.42
N ARG A 270 -13.48 1.17 -8.28
CA ARG A 270 -13.62 -0.14 -7.62
C ARG A 270 -14.43 -1.09 -8.48
N ALA A 271 -15.54 -0.61 -9.06
CA ALA A 271 -16.36 -1.42 -9.94
C ALA A 271 -15.59 -1.88 -11.19
N ILE A 272 -14.81 -0.96 -11.78
CA ILE A 272 -13.98 -1.30 -12.95
C ILE A 272 -12.90 -2.31 -12.55
N HIS A 273 -12.20 -2.09 -11.43
CA HIS A 273 -11.17 -2.99 -10.94
C HIS A 273 -11.72 -4.42 -10.73
N ARG A 274 -12.91 -4.55 -10.10
CA ARG A 274 -13.59 -5.84 -9.94
C ARG A 274 -13.86 -6.54 -11.27
N GLN A 275 -14.32 -5.79 -12.30
CA GLN A 275 -14.54 -6.38 -13.64
C GLN A 275 -13.22 -6.83 -14.27
N VAL A 276 -12.17 -6.04 -14.13
CA VAL A 276 -10.83 -6.37 -14.63
C VAL A 276 -10.29 -7.64 -13.94
N VAL A 277 -10.43 -7.75 -12.62
CA VAL A 277 -10.04 -8.96 -11.85
C VAL A 277 -10.89 -10.15 -12.26
N GLY A 278 -12.22 -10.01 -12.33
CA GLY A 278 -13.13 -11.09 -12.73
C GLY A 278 -12.94 -11.57 -14.16
N ALA A 279 -12.39 -10.71 -15.04
CA ALA A 279 -12.01 -11.08 -16.40
C ALA A 279 -10.62 -11.71 -16.53
N GLY A 280 -9.88 -11.87 -15.41
CA GLY A 280 -8.52 -12.45 -15.40
C GLY A 280 -7.41 -11.48 -15.78
N HIS A 281 -7.65 -10.16 -15.77
CA HIS A 281 -6.67 -9.14 -16.16
C HIS A 281 -6.14 -8.33 -14.97
N GLY A 282 -6.45 -8.73 -13.74
CA GLY A 282 -6.10 -7.96 -12.54
C GLY A 282 -4.58 -7.72 -12.39
N ALA A 283 -3.78 -8.75 -12.61
CA ALA A 283 -2.33 -8.66 -12.52
C ALA A 283 -1.72 -7.77 -13.62
N ASP A 284 -2.24 -7.84 -14.85
CA ASP A 284 -1.70 -7.10 -16.01
C ASP A 284 -2.08 -5.61 -15.98
N MET A 285 -3.19 -5.26 -15.34
CA MET A 285 -3.69 -3.88 -15.24
C MET A 285 -3.45 -3.22 -13.87
N ALA A 286 -2.65 -3.84 -13.00
CA ALA A 286 -2.17 -3.19 -11.80
C ALA A 286 -1.42 -1.90 -12.14
N ASN A 287 -1.49 -0.87 -11.28
CA ASN A 287 -0.92 0.45 -11.59
C ASN A 287 0.61 0.45 -11.65
N SER A 288 1.24 -0.49 -10.97
CA SER A 288 2.69 -0.66 -10.95
C SER A 288 3.06 -2.09 -10.64
N PHE A 289 4.33 -2.43 -10.83
CA PHE A 289 4.89 -3.73 -10.54
C PHE A 289 6.06 -3.63 -9.55
N LEU A 290 6.21 -4.66 -8.73
CA LEU A 290 7.47 -5.05 -8.14
C LEU A 290 7.82 -6.43 -8.73
N VAL A 291 8.96 -6.54 -9.38
CA VAL A 291 9.42 -7.80 -9.99
C VAL A 291 10.73 -8.22 -9.34
N VAL A 292 10.77 -9.45 -8.86
CA VAL A 292 12.02 -10.10 -8.45
C VAL A 292 12.41 -11.05 -9.58
N ALA A 293 13.59 -10.83 -10.17
CA ALA A 293 14.06 -11.56 -11.34
C ALA A 293 15.44 -12.20 -11.07
N ALA A 294 15.58 -13.46 -11.37
CA ALA A 294 16.77 -14.26 -11.11
C ALA A 294 17.09 -15.17 -12.33
N THR A 295 18.25 -15.81 -12.29
CA THR A 295 18.65 -16.76 -13.33
C THR A 295 17.85 -18.05 -13.29
N ASP A 296 17.36 -18.45 -12.11
CA ASP A 296 16.61 -19.68 -11.88
C ASP A 296 15.65 -19.56 -10.66
N ASP A 297 14.72 -20.51 -10.55
CA ASP A 297 13.71 -20.53 -9.49
C ASP A 297 14.31 -20.72 -8.10
N THR A 298 15.43 -21.42 -7.97
CA THR A 298 16.10 -21.59 -6.67
C THR A 298 16.63 -20.28 -6.12
N ALA A 299 17.22 -19.45 -6.98
CA ALA A 299 17.65 -18.11 -6.65
C ALA A 299 16.45 -17.22 -6.29
N LEU A 300 15.38 -17.31 -7.10
CA LEU A 300 14.14 -16.57 -6.88
C LEU A 300 13.51 -16.91 -5.52
N ASP A 301 13.38 -18.19 -5.16
CA ASP A 301 12.83 -18.65 -3.87
C ASP A 301 13.69 -18.25 -2.68
N ARG A 302 15.01 -18.18 -2.89
CA ARG A 302 15.92 -17.72 -1.85
C ARG A 302 15.75 -16.25 -1.52
N ARG A 303 15.37 -15.42 -2.51
CA ARG A 303 15.36 -13.95 -2.40
C ARG A 303 13.99 -13.34 -2.25
N SER A 304 12.91 -14.10 -2.50
CA SER A 304 11.55 -13.60 -2.42
C SER A 304 10.58 -14.62 -1.85
N ASP A 305 9.48 -14.11 -1.29
CA ASP A 305 8.40 -14.93 -0.74
C ASP A 305 7.45 -15.39 -1.86
N GLY A 306 7.44 -16.70 -2.12
CA GLY A 306 6.55 -17.33 -3.10
C GLY A 306 5.27 -17.92 -2.50
N ASP A 307 5.13 -17.94 -1.17
CA ASP A 307 4.02 -18.63 -0.49
C ASP A 307 2.83 -17.70 -0.22
N ALA A 308 3.08 -16.41 -0.10
CA ALA A 308 2.04 -15.44 0.20
C ALA A 308 1.11 -15.20 -1.01
N LEU A 309 -0.16 -14.93 -0.70
CA LEU A 309 -1.12 -14.35 -1.64
C LEU A 309 -1.05 -12.82 -1.61
N ALA A 310 -0.84 -12.25 -0.44
CA ALA A 310 -0.83 -10.79 -0.25
C ALA A 310 -0.16 -10.35 1.06
N TRP A 311 0.21 -9.07 1.08
CA TRP A 311 0.50 -8.30 2.29
C TRP A 311 -0.42 -7.10 2.35
N ARG A 312 -0.99 -6.83 3.52
CA ARG A 312 -1.74 -5.62 3.81
C ARG A 312 -1.12 -4.90 5.00
N PHE A 313 -0.93 -3.61 4.86
CA PHE A 313 -0.27 -2.77 5.86
C PHE A 313 -1.26 -1.83 6.51
N THR A 314 -1.06 -1.53 7.78
CA THR A 314 -1.79 -0.45 8.43
C THR A 314 -1.35 0.88 7.83
N GLY A 315 -2.29 1.81 7.71
CA GLY A 315 -2.02 3.12 7.12
C GLY A 315 -1.16 4.02 8.02
N ASP A 316 -1.38 5.34 7.97
CA ASP A 316 -0.62 6.35 8.71
C ASP A 316 -0.88 6.27 10.22
N ARG A 317 -0.36 5.23 10.86
CA ARG A 317 -0.39 5.02 12.30
C ARG A 317 0.96 5.37 12.92
N ARG A 318 1.02 5.67 14.22
CA ARG A 318 2.27 5.79 14.97
C ARG A 318 3.06 4.48 14.89
N ARG A 319 4.38 4.57 15.00
CA ARG A 319 5.33 3.43 14.93
C ARG A 319 4.87 2.23 15.75
N ALA A 320 4.44 2.46 17.00
CA ALA A 320 3.99 1.39 17.89
C ALA A 320 2.79 0.59 17.37
N HIS A 321 2.04 1.14 16.43
CA HIS A 321 0.79 0.58 15.88
C HIS A 321 0.91 0.12 14.43
N LEU A 322 2.10 0.18 13.84
CA LEU A 322 2.33 -0.32 12.50
C LEU A 322 2.29 -1.85 12.47
N ARG A 323 1.48 -2.40 11.58
CA ARG A 323 1.28 -3.83 11.42
C ARG A 323 1.33 -4.22 9.95
N VAL A 324 1.81 -5.42 9.71
CA VAL A 324 1.66 -6.12 8.44
C VAL A 324 0.80 -7.36 8.66
N ARG A 325 -0.12 -7.60 7.75
CA ARG A 325 -0.91 -8.82 7.63
C ARG A 325 -0.45 -9.55 6.38
N ARG A 326 0.10 -10.74 6.55
CA ARG A 326 0.53 -11.60 5.45
C ARG A 326 -0.49 -12.71 5.28
N LEU A 327 -1.16 -12.76 4.14
CA LEU A 327 -2.09 -13.81 3.78
C LEU A 327 -1.33 -14.92 3.04
N THR A 328 -1.51 -16.16 3.50
CA THR A 328 -0.94 -17.37 2.88
C THR A 328 -2.03 -18.37 2.56
N ASP A 329 -1.74 -19.29 1.64
CA ASP A 329 -2.59 -20.43 1.33
C ASP A 329 -1.71 -21.67 1.07
N ASP A 330 -1.75 -22.60 2.02
CA ASP A 330 -1.14 -23.94 1.96
C ASP A 330 -2.21 -25.06 1.96
N GLY A 331 -3.41 -24.73 1.47
CA GLY A 331 -4.63 -25.55 1.57
C GLY A 331 -5.56 -25.07 2.70
N VAL A 332 -5.05 -24.21 3.60
CA VAL A 332 -5.82 -23.44 4.57
C VAL A 332 -5.32 -22.01 4.55
N ARG A 333 -6.20 -21.07 4.29
CA ARG A 333 -5.82 -19.65 4.27
C ARG A 333 -5.67 -19.09 5.66
N ARG A 334 -4.52 -18.47 5.91
CA ARG A 334 -4.17 -17.85 7.20
C ARG A 334 -3.66 -16.43 7.03
N ILE A 335 -3.95 -15.62 8.03
CA ILE A 335 -3.46 -14.25 8.14
C ILE A 335 -2.47 -14.19 9.31
N ASP A 336 -1.18 -14.02 9.00
CA ASP A 336 -0.18 -13.70 10.00
C ASP A 336 -0.16 -12.20 10.23
N ARG A 337 -0.48 -11.76 11.44
CA ARG A 337 -0.39 -10.37 11.88
C ARG A 337 0.91 -10.15 12.62
N ARG A 338 1.73 -9.20 12.21
CA ARG A 338 3.00 -8.89 12.87
C ARG A 338 3.18 -7.39 13.02
N ALA A 339 3.84 -6.99 14.11
CA ALA A 339 4.39 -5.65 14.21
C ALA A 339 5.53 -5.50 13.19
N THR A 340 5.58 -4.40 12.47
CA THR A 340 6.67 -4.11 11.53
C THR A 340 7.95 -3.65 12.24
N HIS A 341 7.83 -3.23 13.50
CA HIS A 341 8.91 -2.75 14.35
C HIS A 341 8.72 -3.28 15.79
N PRO A 342 9.79 -3.35 16.59
CA PRO A 342 9.67 -3.71 18.00
C PRO A 342 8.63 -2.83 18.70
N VAL A 343 7.68 -3.46 19.39
CA VAL A 343 6.63 -2.77 20.13
C VAL A 343 7.13 -2.57 21.55
N ASP A 344 7.19 -1.32 21.98
CA ASP A 344 7.27 -1.03 23.42
C ASP A 344 5.88 -1.28 24.01
N THR A 345 5.74 -2.35 24.79
CA THR A 345 4.48 -2.76 25.41
C THR A 345 3.94 -1.74 26.45
N ALA A 346 4.73 -0.72 26.77
CA ALA A 346 4.35 0.33 27.71
C ALA A 346 3.48 1.46 27.09
N THR A 347 3.30 1.48 25.76
CA THR A 347 2.55 2.53 25.07
C THR A 347 1.07 2.20 24.86
N GLY A 348 0.36 1.90 25.90
CA GLY A 348 -1.08 2.14 25.93
C GLY A 348 -1.30 3.65 26.02
N ASP A 349 -1.69 4.28 24.93
CA ASP A 349 -1.88 5.73 24.84
C ASP A 349 -3.06 6.22 25.67
N GLY A 350 -3.51 5.49 26.57
CA GLY A 350 -4.59 6.01 27.33
C GLY A 350 -5.42 5.00 28.07
N ARG A 351 -6.03 5.55 29.00
CA ARG A 351 -6.90 4.92 29.96
C ARG A 351 -8.12 4.17 29.34
N TRP A 352 -8.34 4.31 28.02
CA TRP A 352 -9.57 3.82 27.39
C TRP A 352 -9.39 3.04 26.06
N LEU A 353 -8.20 3.02 25.48
CA LEU A 353 -7.93 2.29 24.22
C LEU A 353 -6.83 1.24 24.42
N VAL A 354 -7.11 0.00 24.03
CA VAL A 354 -6.21 -1.13 24.14
C VAL A 354 -6.03 -1.79 22.77
N LEU A 355 -4.78 -2.16 22.44
CA LEU A 355 -4.48 -2.99 21.28
C LEU A 355 -4.54 -4.47 21.71
N ARG A 356 -5.44 -5.25 21.11
CA ARG A 356 -5.72 -6.64 21.55
C ARG A 356 -4.60 -7.63 21.28
N SER A 357 -3.80 -7.43 20.22
CA SER A 357 -2.74 -8.37 19.85
C SER A 357 -1.42 -7.64 19.53
N PRO A 358 -0.73 -7.07 20.53
CA PRO A 358 0.46 -6.25 20.29
C PRO A 358 1.65 -7.08 19.76
N GLY A 359 1.76 -8.37 20.14
CA GLY A 359 2.88 -9.25 19.78
C GLY A 359 2.74 -10.01 18.47
N GLY A 360 1.59 -9.89 17.82
CA GLY A 360 1.25 -10.66 16.62
C GLY A 360 0.29 -11.81 16.91
N ALA A 361 -0.39 -12.26 15.87
CA ALA A 361 -1.33 -13.39 15.90
C ALA A 361 -1.41 -14.03 14.52
N THR A 362 -1.83 -15.29 14.49
CA THR A 362 -2.21 -15.99 13.26
C THR A 362 -3.70 -16.30 13.36
N ASP A 363 -4.47 -15.84 12.37
CA ASP A 363 -5.91 -16.04 12.30
C ASP A 363 -6.27 -16.80 11.02
N ASP A 364 -7.40 -17.47 11.04
CA ASP A 364 -7.99 -18.06 9.85
C ASP A 364 -8.55 -16.93 8.96
N TYR A 365 -8.30 -17.02 7.65
CA TYR A 365 -8.92 -16.12 6.69
C TYR A 365 -10.42 -16.41 6.58
N THR A 366 -11.24 -15.37 6.64
CA THR A 366 -12.70 -15.46 6.44
C THR A 366 -13.05 -15.22 4.96
N PRO A 367 -13.47 -16.24 4.21
CA PRO A 367 -13.88 -16.07 2.82
C PRO A 367 -15.27 -15.41 2.73
N GLY A 368 -15.53 -14.81 1.58
CA GLY A 368 -16.82 -14.24 1.21
C GLY A 368 -16.80 -12.74 0.91
N PRO A 369 -17.94 -12.18 0.54
CA PRO A 369 -18.04 -10.78 0.15
C PRO A 369 -17.87 -9.84 1.35
N ASN A 370 -17.21 -8.72 1.11
CA ASN A 370 -17.13 -7.60 2.03
C ASN A 370 -18.46 -6.82 2.01
N LEU A 371 -19.03 -6.51 3.18
CA LEU A 371 -20.36 -5.88 3.28
C LEU A 371 -20.39 -4.44 2.73
N GLU A 372 -19.30 -3.69 2.82
CA GLU A 372 -19.23 -2.36 2.20
C GLU A 372 -19.41 -2.48 0.69
N GLN A 373 -18.72 -3.43 0.07
CA GLN A 373 -18.85 -3.64 -1.38
C GLN A 373 -20.25 -4.10 -1.77
N VAL A 374 -20.87 -4.99 -0.98
CA VAL A 374 -22.27 -5.38 -1.21
C VAL A 374 -23.20 -4.17 -1.15
N ALA A 375 -23.02 -3.28 -0.17
CA ALA A 375 -23.79 -2.04 -0.06
C ALA A 375 -23.59 -1.11 -1.27
N LEU A 376 -22.32 -0.92 -1.70
CA LEU A 376 -22.00 -0.10 -2.88
C LEU A 376 -22.65 -0.66 -4.15
N ASP A 377 -22.64 -1.97 -4.35
CA ASP A 377 -23.29 -2.64 -5.49
C ASP A 377 -24.81 -2.43 -5.48
N ARG A 378 -25.46 -2.55 -4.31
CA ARG A 378 -26.89 -2.28 -4.14
C ARG A 378 -27.24 -0.83 -4.45
N ILE A 379 -26.45 0.12 -3.94
CA ILE A 379 -26.64 1.55 -4.21
C ILE A 379 -26.49 1.86 -5.70
N ARG A 380 -25.47 1.30 -6.35
CA ARG A 380 -25.22 1.44 -7.80
C ARG A 380 -26.39 0.93 -8.63
N ALA A 381 -27.01 -0.15 -8.20
CA ALA A 381 -28.20 -0.74 -8.82
C ALA A 381 -29.50 0.03 -8.49
N GLY A 382 -29.47 1.04 -7.61
CA GLY A 382 -30.66 1.75 -7.13
C GLY A 382 -31.51 0.92 -6.16
N ASP A 383 -31.00 -0.21 -5.66
CA ASP A 383 -31.69 -1.12 -4.74
C ASP A 383 -31.55 -0.65 -3.28
N LEU A 384 -32.27 0.40 -2.93
CA LEU A 384 -32.28 0.94 -1.56
C LEU A 384 -32.89 -0.03 -0.54
N THR A 385 -33.75 -0.95 -0.97
CA THR A 385 -34.28 -2.02 -0.10
C THR A 385 -33.16 -3.00 0.27
N GLY A 386 -32.35 -3.41 -0.71
CA GLY A 386 -31.16 -4.23 -0.47
C GLY A 386 -30.13 -3.54 0.42
N VAL A 387 -29.96 -2.21 0.33
CA VAL A 387 -29.10 -1.46 1.25
C VAL A 387 -29.60 -1.56 2.70
N ARG A 388 -30.92 -1.43 2.91
CA ARG A 388 -31.52 -1.62 4.26
C ARG A 388 -31.27 -3.02 4.81
N VAL A 389 -31.29 -4.05 3.96
CA VAL A 389 -30.95 -5.43 4.37
C VAL A 389 -29.49 -5.51 4.83
N VAL A 390 -28.54 -4.89 4.11
CA VAL A 390 -27.13 -4.85 4.51
C VAL A 390 -26.94 -4.13 5.86
N LEU A 391 -27.59 -2.99 6.05
CA LEU A 391 -27.52 -2.23 7.30
C LEU A 391 -28.20 -2.96 8.46
N ALA A 392 -29.30 -3.70 8.21
CA ALA A 392 -29.93 -4.55 9.20
C ALA A 392 -29.04 -5.73 9.61
N ALA A 393 -28.33 -6.34 8.66
CA ALA A 393 -27.35 -7.38 8.93
C ALA A 393 -26.19 -6.87 9.78
N TRP A 394 -25.66 -5.67 9.46
CA TRP A 394 -24.69 -4.98 10.29
C TRP A 394 -25.21 -4.74 11.71
N SER A 395 -26.45 -4.21 11.84
CA SER A 395 -27.07 -3.95 13.15
C SER A 395 -27.19 -5.23 13.98
N ALA A 396 -27.58 -6.35 13.35
CA ALA A 396 -27.67 -7.63 14.03
C ALA A 396 -26.33 -8.12 14.60
N VAL A 397 -25.21 -7.83 13.89
CA VAL A 397 -23.86 -8.10 14.41
C VAL A 397 -23.50 -7.12 15.52
N ALA A 398 -23.72 -5.82 15.31
CA ALA A 398 -23.40 -4.77 16.27
C ALA A 398 -24.10 -4.99 17.62
N ASP A 399 -25.34 -5.43 17.59
CA ASP A 399 -26.15 -5.63 18.79
C ASP A 399 -25.79 -6.91 19.58
N ARG A 400 -24.87 -7.73 19.09
CA ARG A 400 -24.34 -8.87 19.85
C ARG A 400 -23.60 -8.39 21.09
N GLY A 401 -24.09 -8.74 22.28
CA GLY A 401 -23.50 -8.28 23.53
C GLY A 401 -23.77 -6.81 23.89
N ALA A 402 -24.63 -6.12 23.14
CA ALA A 402 -25.06 -4.78 23.48
C ALA A 402 -25.83 -4.73 24.81
N VAL A 403 -25.54 -3.71 25.64
CA VAL A 403 -26.16 -3.50 26.94
C VAL A 403 -26.67 -2.07 27.06
N HIS A 404 -27.92 -1.90 27.49
CA HIS A 404 -28.43 -0.57 27.83
C HIS A 404 -28.08 -0.25 29.27
N ARG A 405 -27.30 0.81 29.51
CA ARG A 405 -26.85 1.21 30.85
C ARG A 405 -26.62 2.70 30.97
N THR A 406 -26.53 3.17 32.20
CA THR A 406 -26.06 4.55 32.48
C THR A 406 -24.52 4.55 32.55
N VAL A 407 -23.91 5.42 31.79
CA VAL A 407 -22.47 5.68 31.77
C VAL A 407 -22.20 6.90 32.63
N SER A 408 -21.30 6.79 33.59
CA SER A 408 -20.87 7.90 34.43
C SER A 408 -19.87 8.79 33.70
N ASP A 409 -19.68 10.04 34.17
CA ASP A 409 -18.66 10.96 33.63
C ASP A 409 -17.22 10.39 33.75
N ALA A 410 -16.98 9.56 34.76
CA ALA A 410 -15.67 8.93 34.98
C ALA A 410 -15.37 7.79 33.97
N GLU A 411 -16.41 7.17 33.40
CA GLU A 411 -16.31 6.14 32.37
C GLU A 411 -16.30 6.73 30.95
N ALA A 412 -16.71 8.00 30.79
CA ALA A 412 -16.83 8.63 29.49
C ALA A 412 -15.46 8.80 28.82
N HIS A 413 -15.42 8.57 27.51
CA HIS A 413 -14.27 8.75 26.64
C HIS A 413 -14.73 9.11 25.22
N PRO A 414 -13.86 9.44 24.26
CA PRO A 414 -14.28 9.93 22.93
C PRO A 414 -15.29 9.06 22.18
N PHE A 415 -15.38 7.76 22.48
CA PHE A 415 -16.30 6.83 21.84
C PHE A 415 -17.43 6.31 22.77
N LEU A 416 -17.54 6.85 23.97
CA LEU A 416 -18.56 6.50 24.94
C LEU A 416 -19.00 7.72 25.75
N SER A 417 -20.13 8.33 25.40
CA SER A 417 -20.67 9.50 26.08
C SER A 417 -21.34 9.16 27.39
N ALA A 418 -21.25 10.03 28.38
CA ALA A 418 -22.01 9.90 29.63
C ALA A 418 -23.53 9.92 29.43
N GLY A 419 -24.27 9.36 30.39
CA GLY A 419 -25.72 9.27 30.38
C GLY A 419 -26.26 7.90 29.99
N SER A 420 -27.57 7.80 29.73
CA SER A 420 -28.21 6.56 29.32
C SER A 420 -27.83 6.20 27.88
N ARG A 421 -27.20 5.05 27.67
CA ARG A 421 -26.66 4.62 26.37
C ARG A 421 -26.90 3.13 26.12
N THR A 422 -27.01 2.77 24.83
CA THR A 422 -26.79 1.41 24.38
C THR A 422 -25.30 1.26 24.09
N VAL A 423 -24.62 0.47 24.90
CA VAL A 423 -23.17 0.27 24.87
C VAL A 423 -22.87 -1.06 24.18
N LEU A 424 -22.05 -1.05 23.14
CA LEU A 424 -21.51 -2.21 22.47
C LEU A 424 -20.23 -2.70 23.16
N PRO A 425 -19.83 -3.97 22.97
CA PRO A 425 -18.51 -4.44 23.36
C PRO A 425 -17.39 -3.52 22.85
N GLY A 426 -16.30 -3.39 23.62
CA GLY A 426 -15.22 -2.46 23.29
C GLY A 426 -14.47 -2.81 22.00
N ASP A 427 -14.42 -4.09 21.64
CA ASP A 427 -13.82 -4.57 20.39
C ASP A 427 -14.68 -4.24 19.14
N HIS A 428 -15.92 -3.79 19.32
CA HIS A 428 -16.73 -3.23 18.23
C HIS A 428 -16.37 -1.79 17.86
N LEU A 429 -15.28 -1.24 18.41
CA LEU A 429 -14.82 0.14 18.13
C LEU A 429 -14.71 0.42 16.63
N ASP A 430 -14.21 -0.51 15.83
CA ASP A 430 -14.02 -0.36 14.38
C ASP A 430 -14.99 -1.22 13.55
N LEU A 431 -16.14 -1.55 14.11
CA LEU A 431 -17.17 -2.36 13.45
C LEU A 431 -17.88 -1.55 12.35
N GLY A 432 -17.23 -1.45 11.19
CA GLY A 432 -17.80 -0.88 9.95
C GLY A 432 -18.24 -1.98 8.99
N LEU A 433 -18.91 -1.58 7.89
CA LEU A 433 -19.25 -2.50 6.81
C LEU A 433 -18.00 -3.04 6.10
N ASP A 434 -16.96 -2.24 6.03
CA ASP A 434 -15.64 -2.58 5.46
C ASP A 434 -14.90 -3.68 6.25
N ASN A 435 -15.28 -3.90 7.50
CA ASN A 435 -14.70 -4.90 8.39
C ASN A 435 -15.63 -6.11 8.65
N LEU A 436 -16.75 -6.21 7.92
CA LEU A 436 -17.64 -7.37 7.96
C LEU A 436 -17.57 -8.17 6.66
N VAL A 437 -17.41 -9.48 6.80
CA VAL A 437 -17.27 -10.42 5.68
C VAL A 437 -18.26 -11.57 5.86
N GLY A 438 -18.88 -11.98 4.76
CA GLY A 438 -19.78 -13.13 4.71
C GLY A 438 -21.14 -12.83 4.07
N PRO A 439 -22.06 -13.80 4.12
CA PRO A 439 -23.38 -13.70 3.47
C PRO A 439 -24.31 -12.75 4.22
N VAL A 440 -24.82 -11.75 3.51
CA VAL A 440 -25.69 -10.71 4.09
C VAL A 440 -27.06 -11.25 4.56
N ASP A 441 -27.54 -12.32 3.95
CA ASP A 441 -28.81 -12.99 4.27
C ASP A 441 -28.71 -13.93 5.48
N ARG A 442 -27.49 -14.19 5.96
CA ARG A 442 -27.21 -15.01 7.14
C ARG A 442 -26.32 -14.23 8.13
N PRO A 443 -26.88 -13.26 8.88
CA PRO A 443 -26.10 -12.42 9.78
C PRO A 443 -25.25 -13.20 10.80
N ASP A 444 -25.70 -14.38 11.22
CA ASP A 444 -24.97 -15.22 12.18
C ASP A 444 -23.64 -15.78 11.62
N GLU A 445 -23.52 -15.86 10.30
CA GLU A 445 -22.30 -16.28 9.63
C GLU A 445 -21.33 -15.10 9.32
N LEU A 446 -21.79 -13.85 9.50
CA LEU A 446 -20.94 -12.69 9.35
C LEU A 446 -19.82 -12.69 10.39
N ARG A 447 -18.60 -12.38 9.93
CA ARG A 447 -17.40 -12.27 10.75
C ARG A 447 -16.85 -10.86 10.71
N PHE A 448 -16.52 -10.36 11.90
CA PHE A 448 -15.77 -9.13 12.08
C PHE A 448 -14.28 -9.46 11.99
N VAL A 449 -13.58 -8.90 10.99
CA VAL A 449 -12.22 -9.30 10.61
C VAL A 449 -11.13 -8.30 11.03
N ASP A 450 -11.48 -7.15 11.61
CA ASP A 450 -10.53 -6.13 12.08
C ASP A 450 -10.86 -5.68 13.52
N ASP A 451 -10.67 -6.58 14.46
CA ASP A 451 -10.90 -6.39 15.90
C ASP A 451 -9.61 -6.04 16.68
N GLU A 452 -8.67 -5.36 16.03
CA GLU A 452 -7.37 -5.03 16.66
C GLU A 452 -7.50 -4.14 17.90
N TRP A 453 -8.52 -3.30 17.95
CA TRP A 453 -8.69 -2.28 18.97
C TRP A 453 -9.87 -2.57 19.86
N GLU A 454 -9.67 -2.33 21.16
CA GLU A 454 -10.73 -2.44 22.16
C GLU A 454 -10.80 -1.15 22.98
N ALA A 455 -12.00 -0.57 23.09
CA ALA A 455 -12.26 0.54 23.98
C ALA A 455 -12.68 0.03 25.37
N THR A 456 -11.96 0.42 26.41
CA THR A 456 -12.26 0.06 27.79
C THR A 456 -13.65 0.58 28.19
N GLY A 457 -14.53 -0.31 28.67
CA GLY A 457 -15.89 0.06 29.05
C GLY A 457 -16.91 0.06 27.93
N GLY A 458 -16.48 -0.20 26.67
CA GLY A 458 -17.35 -0.32 25.50
C GLY A 458 -17.44 0.95 24.66
N VAL A 459 -18.31 0.92 23.66
CA VAL A 459 -18.50 2.02 22.69
C VAL A 459 -19.98 2.35 22.53
N ASP A 460 -20.31 3.63 22.28
CA ASP A 460 -21.67 4.07 22.03
C ASP A 460 -22.18 3.54 20.68
N ARG A 461 -23.26 2.76 20.71
CA ARG A 461 -23.88 2.16 19.52
C ARG A 461 -24.23 3.22 18.45
N HIS A 462 -24.77 4.34 18.89
CA HIS A 462 -25.17 5.41 17.97
C HIS A 462 -23.95 5.97 17.22
N LEU A 463 -22.86 6.19 17.93
CA LEU A 463 -21.61 6.69 17.32
C LEU A 463 -21.07 5.70 16.29
N VAL A 464 -21.05 4.40 16.60
CA VAL A 464 -20.59 3.36 15.66
C VAL A 464 -21.50 3.31 14.44
N ALA A 465 -22.81 3.45 14.60
CA ALA A 465 -23.78 3.49 13.48
C ALA A 465 -23.56 4.69 12.57
N VAL A 466 -23.45 5.89 13.15
CA VAL A 466 -23.19 7.13 12.38
C VAL A 466 -21.86 7.04 11.63
N ARG A 467 -20.82 6.54 12.30
CA ARG A 467 -19.49 6.35 11.65
C ARG A 467 -19.58 5.36 10.49
N THR A 468 -20.32 4.27 10.64
CA THR A 468 -20.51 3.27 9.58
C THR A 468 -21.22 3.87 8.37
N CYS A 469 -22.29 4.62 8.57
CA CYS A 469 -23.00 5.32 7.49
C CYS A 469 -22.12 6.39 6.84
N TRP A 470 -21.33 7.11 7.63
CA TRP A 470 -20.42 8.14 7.12
C TRP A 470 -19.28 7.52 6.29
N LYS A 471 -18.67 6.40 6.73
CA LYS A 471 -17.67 5.66 5.95
C LYS A 471 -18.24 5.20 4.61
N LEU A 472 -19.44 4.61 4.61
CA LEU A 472 -20.10 4.20 3.36
C LEU A 472 -20.38 5.40 2.43
N ALA A 473 -20.86 6.52 2.97
CA ALA A 473 -21.09 7.75 2.22
C ALA A 473 -19.78 8.33 1.64
N ALA A 474 -18.70 8.30 2.44
CA ALA A 474 -17.37 8.71 1.99
C ALA A 474 -16.84 7.80 0.87
N ALA A 475 -17.03 6.48 1.00
CA ALA A 475 -16.67 5.50 -0.03
C ALA A 475 -17.42 5.74 -1.34
N LEU A 476 -18.72 6.08 -1.27
CA LEU A 476 -19.54 6.44 -2.44
C LEU A 476 -18.98 7.66 -3.18
N VAL A 477 -18.73 8.75 -2.44
CA VAL A 477 -18.25 10.01 -3.03
C VAL A 477 -16.82 9.87 -3.54
N ALA A 478 -15.94 9.35 -2.69
CA ALA A 478 -14.54 9.14 -3.07
C ALA A 478 -14.41 8.11 -4.20
N GLY A 479 -15.21 7.06 -4.22
CA GLY A 479 -15.23 6.03 -5.26
C GLY A 479 -15.86 6.46 -6.58
N GLY A 480 -16.54 7.60 -6.66
CA GLY A 480 -17.31 7.98 -7.84
C GLY A 480 -18.43 6.99 -8.14
N THR A 481 -18.90 6.27 -7.13
CA THR A 481 -19.98 5.28 -7.29
C THR A 481 -21.28 5.98 -7.69
N ARG A 482 -21.92 5.49 -8.74
CA ARG A 482 -23.25 5.99 -9.13
C ARG A 482 -24.25 5.72 -8.03
N HIS A 483 -25.10 6.68 -7.74
CA HIS A 483 -26.13 6.57 -6.71
C HIS A 483 -27.40 7.33 -7.12
N PRO A 484 -28.59 6.99 -6.55
CA PRO A 484 -29.86 7.57 -6.95
C PRO A 484 -30.10 9.00 -6.44
N TRP A 485 -29.21 9.53 -5.60
CA TRP A 485 -29.32 10.90 -5.08
C TRP A 485 -28.67 11.91 -6.01
N PRO A 486 -28.99 13.23 -5.88
CA PRO A 486 -28.34 14.26 -6.69
C PRO A 486 -26.80 14.18 -6.64
N PRO A 487 -26.09 14.36 -7.77
CA PRO A 487 -24.62 14.27 -7.80
C PRO A 487 -23.89 15.23 -6.87
N SER A 488 -24.53 16.35 -6.51
CA SER A 488 -23.99 17.35 -5.58
C SER A 488 -24.23 17.02 -4.10
N THR A 489 -24.79 15.84 -3.77
CA THR A 489 -25.03 15.44 -2.39
C THR A 489 -23.71 15.21 -1.68
N THR A 490 -23.48 15.92 -0.58
CA THR A 490 -22.26 15.81 0.23
C THR A 490 -22.24 14.51 1.05
N VAL A 491 -21.05 14.13 1.51
CA VAL A 491 -20.86 12.95 2.37
C VAL A 491 -21.80 12.96 3.59
N ASP A 492 -21.89 14.11 4.28
CA ASP A 492 -22.74 14.22 5.48
C ASP A 492 -24.22 13.99 5.17
N ARG A 493 -24.72 14.61 4.08
CA ARG A 493 -26.10 14.41 3.64
C ARG A 493 -26.39 12.99 3.17
N LEU A 494 -25.40 12.31 2.59
CA LEU A 494 -25.54 10.90 2.23
C LEU A 494 -25.55 10.02 3.49
N ALA A 495 -24.67 10.31 4.45
CA ALA A 495 -24.65 9.62 5.72
C ALA A 495 -25.99 9.72 6.47
N ASP A 496 -26.58 10.92 6.55
CA ASP A 496 -27.91 11.13 7.11
C ASP A 496 -28.99 10.27 6.44
N LYS A 497 -28.95 10.17 5.10
CA LYS A 497 -29.90 9.35 4.33
C LYS A 497 -29.71 7.84 4.54
N LEU A 498 -28.48 7.41 4.81
CA LEU A 498 -28.13 6.00 5.09
C LEU A 498 -28.46 5.62 6.53
N CYS A 499 -28.42 6.58 7.47
CA CYS A 499 -28.79 6.35 8.87
C CYS A 499 -30.32 6.36 9.11
N ALA A 500 -31.09 7.01 8.21
CA ALA A 500 -32.55 7.10 8.29
C ALA A 500 -33.24 5.83 7.77
#